data_62f6e80c69a7b8e615450ab415a05e56
#
_entry.id   62f6e80c69a7b8e615450ab415a05e56
#
_cell.length_a   1.000
_cell.length_b   1.000
_cell.length_c   1.000
_cell.angle_alpha   90.00
_cell.angle_beta   90.00
_cell.angle_gamma   90.00
#
_symmetry.space_group_name_H-M   'P 1'
#
loop_
_entity.id
_entity.type
_entity.pdbx_description
1 polymer ?
#
loop_
_entity_poly.entity_id
_entity_poly.type
_entity_poly.pdbx_seq_one_letter_code
_entity_poly.pdbx_strand_id
1 'polypeptide(L)'
;MQIKKVAGLTLGFLAAGLFVSGVATSPVQAETAAKNQTYDRIKKTHTMNWGVKGDTKLMGLTNIRTGKLEGFDIDMAKAITKRIDPKAKPELTQITSGTRVPMLLNGNIDAIIATMTITPERKKVVDFSEPYFNAGQALMVMKKSDVKSIKDLNHKGARILGVQGSNSIENVKKFAPKAKVVALPDYATALTALESGQGDALTTDNSILYGMAVDNHNVKVVGGNFTTEPYGVAVDKADPKLTKAINKAIDEMKADGSYDKLAKKWFNDVPGMNWKEVTE
;
A
#
# COMPACT_ATOMS: atom_id res chain seq x y z
N MET A 1 -5.36 33.76 70.50
CA MET A 1 -4.51 33.90 71.73
C MET A 1 -3.07 33.90 71.29
N GLN A 2 -2.51 35.10 71.39
CA GLN A 2 -1.09 35.46 71.62
C GLN A 2 0.00 34.83 70.71
N ILE A 3 0.57 35.60 69.78
CA ILE A 3 1.70 36.58 69.86
C ILE A 3 2.91 36.03 70.61
N LYS A 4 4.07 35.96 69.96
CA LYS A 4 5.28 36.70 70.31
C LYS A 4 6.34 36.70 69.20
N LYS A 5 6.73 37.88 68.81
CA LYS A 5 7.91 38.27 68.04
C LYS A 5 9.18 37.98 68.84
N VAL A 6 10.30 37.72 68.16
CA VAL A 6 11.55 38.39 68.46
C VAL A 6 12.42 38.49 67.22
N ALA A 7 12.95 39.66 67.01
CA ALA A 7 13.87 40.07 65.95
C ALA A 7 15.33 39.69 66.30
N GLY A 8 16.15 39.57 65.30
CA GLY A 8 17.60 39.47 65.40
C GLY A 8 18.26 39.83 64.10
N LEU A 9 18.75 41.04 63.99
CA LEU A 9 19.50 41.64 62.90
C LEU A 9 20.96 41.18 62.98
N THR A 10 21.53 40.69 61.85
CA THR A 10 22.98 40.88 61.61
C THR A 10 23.25 40.97 60.12
N LEU A 11 23.85 42.08 59.76
CA LEU A 11 24.44 42.40 58.46
C LEU A 11 25.65 41.50 58.21
N GLY A 12 25.79 41.04 56.97
CA GLY A 12 27.02 40.46 56.43
C GLY A 12 27.06 40.65 54.93
N PHE A 13 27.87 41.58 54.48
CA PHE A 13 28.27 41.87 53.14
C PHE A 13 29.06 40.66 52.58
N LEU A 14 28.87 40.20 51.36
CA LEU A 14 29.84 40.22 50.26
C LEU A 14 29.51 39.25 49.11
N ALA A 15 29.81 39.73 47.93
CA ALA A 15 30.22 39.05 46.68
C ALA A 15 29.12 38.63 45.75
N ALA A 16 28.89 39.50 44.77
CA ALA A 16 28.30 39.21 43.48
C ALA A 16 29.14 38.15 42.74
N GLY A 17 28.57 36.99 42.59
CA GLY A 17 29.02 35.97 41.65
C GLY A 17 27.94 35.81 40.58
N LEU A 18 28.13 36.47 39.43
CA LEU A 18 27.33 36.23 38.24
C LEU A 18 27.62 34.81 37.74
N PHE A 19 26.84 33.83 38.19
CA PHE A 19 26.74 32.55 37.47
C PHE A 19 25.82 32.75 36.27
N VAL A 20 26.40 33.06 35.13
CA VAL A 20 25.75 32.85 33.82
C VAL A 20 25.66 31.35 33.63
N SER A 21 24.52 30.80 34.01
CA SER A 21 24.15 29.43 33.63
C SER A 21 23.91 29.42 32.12
N GLY A 22 24.98 29.13 31.37
CA GLY A 22 24.87 28.80 29.95
C GLY A 22 24.01 27.57 29.83
N VAL A 23 22.74 27.79 29.44
CA VAL A 23 21.91 26.72 28.89
C VAL A 23 22.59 26.26 27.61
N ALA A 24 23.41 25.24 27.72
CA ALA A 24 23.88 24.51 26.55
C ALA A 24 22.64 23.87 25.87
N THR A 25 22.08 24.59 24.93
CA THR A 25 21.15 23.96 23.94
C THR A 25 21.97 22.96 23.17
N SER A 26 21.94 21.70 23.60
CA SER A 26 22.42 20.61 22.81
C SER A 26 21.68 20.70 21.46
N PRO A 27 22.38 20.76 20.33
CA PRO A 27 21.69 20.63 19.03
C PRO A 27 20.98 19.28 19.07
N VAL A 28 19.65 19.30 18.93
CA VAL A 28 18.90 18.11 18.56
C VAL A 28 19.48 17.71 17.21
N GLN A 29 20.43 16.77 17.25
CA GLN A 29 20.86 16.07 16.05
C GLN A 29 19.61 15.39 15.53
N ALA A 30 19.02 15.97 14.47
CA ALA A 30 18.10 15.22 13.64
C ALA A 30 18.88 13.97 13.21
N GLU A 31 18.51 12.84 13.81
CA GLU A 31 19.06 11.54 13.50
C GLU A 31 18.77 11.33 12.02
N THR A 32 19.79 11.55 11.17
CA THR A 32 19.72 11.19 9.76
C THR A 32 19.54 9.69 9.77
N ALA A 33 18.31 9.23 9.53
CA ALA A 33 17.98 7.81 9.43
C ALA A 33 19.07 7.15 8.57
N ALA A 34 19.82 6.22 9.15
CA ALA A 34 20.98 5.67 8.49
C ALA A 34 20.52 4.95 7.23
N LYS A 35 21.03 5.40 6.08
CA LYS A 35 20.67 4.85 4.76
C LYS A 35 20.91 3.35 4.70
N ASN A 36 19.99 2.61 4.05
CA ASN A 36 20.08 1.18 3.76
C ASN A 36 20.05 0.24 4.98
N GLN A 37 19.55 0.69 6.11
CA GLN A 37 19.45 -0.16 7.31
C GLN A 37 18.62 -1.43 7.07
N THR A 38 17.51 -1.31 6.33
CA THR A 38 16.62 -2.46 6.04
C THR A 38 17.32 -3.49 5.18
N TYR A 39 17.98 -3.07 4.09
CA TYR A 39 18.74 -4.00 3.24
C TYR A 39 19.82 -4.74 4.03
N ASP A 40 20.64 -4.01 4.79
CA ASP A 40 21.74 -4.60 5.57
C ASP A 40 21.20 -5.53 6.67
N ARG A 41 20.06 -5.18 7.31
CA ARG A 41 19.35 -6.04 8.26
C ARG A 41 18.86 -7.33 7.59
N ILE A 42 18.21 -7.26 6.43
CA ILE A 42 17.75 -8.45 5.69
C ILE A 42 18.90 -9.38 5.41
N LYS A 43 20.04 -8.86 4.94
CA LYS A 43 21.25 -9.66 4.66
C LYS A 43 21.83 -10.32 5.92
N LYS A 44 21.70 -9.68 7.08
CA LYS A 44 22.19 -10.19 8.37
C LYS A 44 21.25 -11.21 8.98
N THR A 45 19.95 -10.94 8.95
CA THR A 45 18.94 -11.76 9.64
C THR A 45 18.33 -12.85 8.77
N HIS A 46 18.54 -12.78 7.45
CA HIS A 46 17.91 -13.66 6.47
C HIS A 46 16.37 -13.65 6.56
N THR A 47 15.79 -12.47 6.84
CA THR A 47 14.32 -12.30 6.92
C THR A 47 13.94 -11.01 6.24
N MET A 48 12.90 -11.07 5.38
CA MET A 48 12.30 -9.92 4.72
C MET A 48 10.80 -9.89 4.98
N ASN A 49 10.33 -8.79 5.59
CA ASN A 49 8.94 -8.61 5.98
C ASN A 49 8.18 -7.85 4.87
N TRP A 50 7.21 -8.50 4.28
CA TRP A 50 6.40 -7.95 3.20
C TRP A 50 5.02 -7.52 3.70
N GLY A 51 4.59 -6.32 3.32
CA GLY A 51 3.19 -5.93 3.39
C GLY A 51 2.45 -6.38 2.13
N VAL A 52 1.45 -7.24 2.29
CA VAL A 52 0.71 -7.85 1.19
C VAL A 52 -0.80 -7.75 1.41
N LYS A 53 -1.59 -7.84 0.33
CA LYS A 53 -3.03 -7.96 0.44
C LYS A 53 -3.44 -9.35 0.92
N GLY A 54 -4.62 -9.42 1.59
CA GLY A 54 -5.24 -10.68 1.99
C GLY A 54 -6.71 -10.76 1.55
N ASP A 55 -7.20 -9.76 0.82
CA ASP A 55 -8.59 -9.57 0.40
C ASP A 55 -8.75 -9.40 -1.13
N THR A 56 -7.67 -9.54 -1.90
CA THR A 56 -7.66 -9.35 -3.35
C THR A 56 -7.33 -10.66 -4.05
N LYS A 57 -8.37 -11.40 -4.47
CA LYS A 57 -8.21 -12.65 -5.21
C LYS A 57 -7.33 -12.43 -6.45
N LEU A 58 -6.55 -13.42 -6.85
CA LEU A 58 -5.50 -13.41 -7.86
C LEU A 58 -4.21 -12.69 -7.42
N MET A 59 -4.29 -11.57 -6.71
CA MET A 59 -3.12 -10.75 -6.31
C MET A 59 -2.60 -11.13 -4.92
N GLY A 60 -3.48 -11.13 -3.91
CA GLY A 60 -3.13 -11.53 -2.54
C GLY A 60 -4.40 -11.82 -1.74
N LEU A 61 -4.65 -13.08 -1.48
CA LEU A 61 -5.85 -13.57 -0.77
C LEU A 61 -5.46 -14.50 0.36
N THR A 62 -6.11 -14.36 1.50
CA THR A 62 -6.06 -15.35 2.57
C THR A 62 -6.99 -16.51 2.24
N ASN A 63 -6.42 -17.68 2.00
CA ASN A 63 -7.19 -18.90 1.79
C ASN A 63 -7.87 -19.31 3.10
N ILE A 64 -9.20 -19.26 3.13
CA ILE A 64 -10.00 -19.49 4.35
C ILE A 64 -9.88 -20.90 4.90
N ARG A 65 -9.51 -21.89 4.08
CA ARG A 65 -9.35 -23.29 4.51
C ARG A 65 -7.98 -23.56 5.12
N THR A 66 -6.94 -22.90 4.63
CA THR A 66 -5.55 -23.15 5.04
C THR A 66 -4.95 -22.04 5.89
N GLY A 67 -5.58 -20.87 5.94
CA GLY A 67 -5.06 -19.65 6.55
C GLY A 67 -3.85 -19.05 5.81
N LYS A 68 -3.43 -19.62 4.67
CA LYS A 68 -2.24 -19.18 3.94
C LYS A 68 -2.58 -18.05 2.97
N LEU A 69 -1.65 -17.13 2.82
CA LEU A 69 -1.68 -16.10 1.79
C LEU A 69 -1.22 -16.68 0.46
N GLU A 70 -1.99 -16.43 -0.60
CA GLU A 70 -1.73 -16.89 -1.97
C GLU A 70 -2.10 -15.79 -2.98
N GLY A 71 -1.46 -15.76 -4.14
CA GLY A 71 -1.68 -14.77 -5.18
C GLY A 71 -0.39 -14.39 -5.92
N PHE A 72 -0.54 -13.60 -6.97
CA PHE A 72 0.58 -13.15 -7.79
C PHE A 72 1.59 -12.31 -6.97
N ASP A 73 1.12 -11.30 -6.23
CA ASP A 73 1.98 -10.48 -5.36
C ASP A 73 2.68 -11.32 -4.28
N ILE A 74 1.99 -12.35 -3.78
CA ILE A 74 2.55 -13.28 -2.77
C ILE A 74 3.70 -14.10 -3.36
N ASP A 75 3.51 -14.64 -4.55
CA ASP A 75 4.54 -15.44 -5.22
C ASP A 75 5.71 -14.57 -5.70
N MET A 76 5.43 -13.33 -6.16
CA MET A 76 6.44 -12.33 -6.47
C MET A 76 7.29 -11.98 -5.23
N ALA A 77 6.67 -11.69 -4.09
CA ALA A 77 7.38 -11.41 -2.83
C ALA A 77 8.35 -12.53 -2.46
N LYS A 78 7.89 -13.78 -2.53
CA LYS A 78 8.70 -14.98 -2.27
C LYS A 78 9.88 -15.10 -3.24
N ALA A 79 9.62 -14.91 -4.53
CA ALA A 79 10.63 -15.02 -5.58
C ALA A 79 11.68 -13.91 -5.48
N ILE A 80 11.27 -12.67 -5.24
CA ILE A 80 12.16 -11.52 -5.03
C ILE A 80 13.05 -11.74 -3.80
N THR A 81 12.46 -12.16 -2.68
CA THR A 81 13.22 -12.46 -1.44
C THR A 81 14.35 -13.44 -1.70
N LYS A 82 14.07 -14.54 -2.41
CA LYS A 82 15.07 -15.57 -2.71
C LYS A 82 16.18 -15.11 -3.65
N ARG A 83 15.92 -14.14 -4.52
CA ARG A 83 16.95 -13.53 -5.39
C ARG A 83 17.79 -12.49 -4.64
N ILE A 84 17.21 -11.75 -3.71
CA ILE A 84 17.96 -10.84 -2.85
C ILE A 84 18.89 -11.62 -1.94
N ASP A 85 18.38 -12.69 -1.33
CA ASP A 85 19.15 -13.58 -0.47
C ASP A 85 18.58 -15.01 -0.51
N PRO A 86 19.29 -16.00 -1.07
CA PRO A 86 18.81 -17.38 -1.15
C PRO A 86 18.48 -18.02 0.22
N LYS A 87 19.11 -17.52 1.31
CA LYS A 87 18.82 -17.98 2.68
C LYS A 87 17.61 -17.28 3.29
N ALA A 88 17.22 -16.11 2.78
CA ALA A 88 16.17 -15.32 3.40
C ALA A 88 14.79 -15.98 3.32
N LYS A 89 14.03 -15.78 4.38
CA LYS A 89 12.62 -16.17 4.49
C LYS A 89 11.74 -14.94 4.26
N PRO A 90 10.74 -15.00 3.37
CA PRO A 90 9.72 -13.98 3.29
C PRO A 90 8.72 -14.16 4.44
N GLU A 91 8.57 -13.12 5.25
CA GLU A 91 7.47 -13.00 6.22
C GLU A 91 6.39 -12.12 5.59
N LEU A 92 5.13 -12.52 5.72
CA LEU A 92 4.00 -11.88 5.04
C LEU A 92 3.06 -11.28 6.07
N THR A 93 2.94 -9.96 6.06
CA THR A 93 2.02 -9.21 6.92
C THR A 93 0.86 -8.69 6.08
N GLN A 94 -0.36 -9.07 6.45
CA GLN A 94 -1.55 -8.58 5.78
C GLN A 94 -1.78 -7.10 6.06
N ILE A 95 -2.02 -6.34 5.00
CA ILE A 95 -2.26 -4.89 5.05
C ILE A 95 -3.47 -4.51 4.20
N THR A 96 -4.04 -3.34 4.48
CA THR A 96 -5.04 -2.69 3.63
C THR A 96 -4.41 -1.59 2.78
N SER A 97 -5.18 -1.01 1.84
CA SER A 97 -4.71 0.15 1.07
C SER A 97 -4.45 1.37 1.97
N GLY A 98 -5.17 1.51 3.08
CA GLY A 98 -5.01 2.61 4.04
C GLY A 98 -3.85 2.43 5.03
N THR A 99 -3.53 1.19 5.40
CA THR A 99 -2.51 0.91 6.44
C THR A 99 -1.11 0.70 5.89
N ARG A 100 -0.96 0.37 4.60
CA ARG A 100 0.33 -0.04 4.01
C ARG A 100 1.46 0.98 4.16
N VAL A 101 1.20 2.25 3.84
CA VAL A 101 2.25 3.29 3.91
C VAL A 101 2.66 3.59 5.35
N PRO A 102 1.73 3.84 6.30
CA PRO A 102 2.11 3.97 7.72
C PRO A 102 2.93 2.79 8.26
N MET A 103 2.55 1.54 7.92
CA MET A 103 3.29 0.37 8.38
C MET A 103 4.71 0.28 7.82
N LEU A 104 4.92 0.70 6.56
CA LEU A 104 6.26 0.79 5.96
C LEU A 104 7.10 1.84 6.67
N LEU A 105 6.58 3.07 6.81
CA LEU A 105 7.31 4.19 7.40
C LEU A 105 7.62 4.00 8.90
N ASN A 106 6.81 3.21 9.60
CA ASN A 106 7.06 2.83 11.00
C ASN A 106 7.98 1.60 11.15
N GLY A 107 8.48 1.01 10.04
CA GLY A 107 9.36 -0.15 10.08
C GLY A 107 8.70 -1.47 10.47
N ASN A 108 7.36 -1.57 10.46
CA ASN A 108 6.64 -2.81 10.72
C ASN A 108 6.78 -3.81 9.55
N ILE A 109 7.02 -3.31 8.35
CA ILE A 109 7.29 -4.07 7.13
C ILE A 109 8.45 -3.42 6.37
N ASP A 110 9.15 -4.20 5.56
CA ASP A 110 10.34 -3.76 4.82
C ASP A 110 10.01 -3.26 3.42
N ALA A 111 8.97 -3.82 2.83
CA ALA A 111 8.48 -3.46 1.50
C ALA A 111 6.99 -3.75 1.36
N ILE A 112 6.34 -3.06 0.44
CA ILE A 112 4.93 -3.26 0.09
C ILE A 112 4.86 -3.84 -1.31
N ILE A 113 4.25 -5.02 -1.45
CA ILE A 113 3.79 -5.56 -2.72
C ILE A 113 2.31 -5.91 -2.57
N ALA A 114 1.44 -4.97 -2.97
CA ALA A 114 0.04 -4.98 -2.57
C ALA A 114 -0.82 -4.14 -3.54
N THR A 115 -0.78 -4.48 -4.85
CA THR A 115 -1.53 -3.77 -5.89
C THR A 115 -1.34 -2.25 -5.77
N MET A 116 -0.10 -1.80 -5.61
CA MET A 116 0.17 -0.40 -5.29
C MET A 116 0.59 0.39 -6.53
N THR A 117 -0.34 1.16 -7.08
CA THR A 117 -0.06 2.07 -8.20
C THR A 117 1.04 3.06 -7.84
N ILE A 118 1.99 3.21 -8.72
CA ILE A 118 3.01 4.26 -8.67
C ILE A 118 2.35 5.58 -9.01
N THR A 119 2.29 6.51 -8.04
CA THR A 119 1.78 7.87 -8.28
C THR A 119 2.78 8.93 -7.85
N PRO A 120 2.72 10.15 -8.43
CA PRO A 120 3.58 11.27 -8.00
C PRO A 120 3.44 11.58 -6.50
N GLU A 121 2.22 11.50 -5.96
CA GLU A 121 1.93 11.76 -4.54
C GLU A 121 2.61 10.72 -3.65
N ARG A 122 2.52 9.43 -3.99
CA ARG A 122 3.16 8.35 -3.24
C ARG A 122 4.69 8.42 -3.33
N LYS A 123 5.24 8.80 -4.51
CA LYS A 123 6.69 9.03 -4.69
C LYS A 123 7.24 10.14 -3.79
N LYS A 124 6.42 11.02 -3.23
CA LYS A 124 6.88 12.02 -2.26
C LYS A 124 7.26 11.40 -0.92
N VAL A 125 6.64 10.29 -0.54
CA VAL A 125 6.79 9.68 0.81
C VAL A 125 7.47 8.32 0.81
N VAL A 126 7.40 7.55 -0.29
CA VAL A 126 8.06 6.25 -0.45
C VAL A 126 8.83 6.20 -1.77
N ASP A 127 9.78 5.27 -1.87
CA ASP A 127 10.43 4.93 -3.13
C ASP A 127 9.72 3.72 -3.77
N PHE A 128 9.89 3.54 -5.08
CA PHE A 128 9.26 2.45 -5.83
C PHE A 128 10.27 1.72 -6.69
N SER A 129 10.04 0.43 -6.85
CA SER A 129 10.65 -0.32 -7.94
C SER A 129 10.16 0.19 -9.30
N GLU A 130 10.79 -0.28 -10.39
CA GLU A 130 10.19 -0.25 -11.71
C GLU A 130 8.84 -0.99 -11.68
N PRO A 131 7.91 -0.65 -12.61
CA PRO A 131 6.63 -1.32 -12.70
C PRO A 131 6.79 -2.83 -12.90
N TYR A 132 6.05 -3.61 -12.09
CA TYR A 132 6.00 -5.05 -12.25
C TYR A 132 4.64 -5.56 -12.79
N PHE A 133 3.64 -4.70 -12.89
CA PHE A 133 2.32 -5.05 -13.39
C PHE A 133 1.62 -3.79 -13.91
N ASN A 134 0.91 -3.90 -15.04
CA ASN A 134 0.14 -2.81 -15.63
C ASN A 134 -1.35 -3.06 -15.44
N ALA A 135 -1.95 -2.37 -14.50
CA ALA A 135 -3.38 -2.34 -14.28
C ALA A 135 -4.02 -1.09 -14.90
N GLY A 136 -5.32 -1.03 -14.84
CA GLY A 136 -6.10 0.15 -15.18
C GLY A 136 -7.37 0.19 -14.35
N GLN A 137 -7.79 1.37 -13.91
CA GLN A 137 -9.02 1.51 -13.15
C GLN A 137 -10.23 1.24 -14.03
N ALA A 138 -11.16 0.43 -13.53
CA ALA A 138 -12.40 0.06 -14.18
C ALA A 138 -13.58 0.12 -13.20
N LEU A 139 -14.74 -0.32 -13.66
CA LEU A 139 -15.96 -0.40 -12.85
C LEU A 139 -16.44 -1.83 -12.74
N MET A 140 -16.91 -2.20 -11.56
CA MET A 140 -17.73 -3.37 -11.31
C MET A 140 -19.15 -2.93 -10.96
N VAL A 141 -20.12 -3.57 -11.56
CA VAL A 141 -21.54 -3.32 -11.30
C VAL A 141 -22.28 -4.64 -11.10
N MET A 142 -23.47 -4.59 -10.52
CA MET A 142 -24.34 -5.76 -10.49
C MET A 142 -24.70 -6.19 -11.93
N LYS A 143 -24.82 -7.50 -12.16
CA LYS A 143 -25.06 -8.08 -13.51
C LYS A 143 -26.25 -7.45 -14.23
N LYS A 144 -27.30 -7.08 -13.48
CA LYS A 144 -28.53 -6.45 -13.99
C LYS A 144 -28.42 -4.96 -14.22
N SER A 145 -27.30 -4.32 -13.86
CA SER A 145 -27.10 -2.88 -14.03
C SER A 145 -26.97 -2.50 -15.50
N ASP A 146 -27.55 -1.36 -15.86
CA ASP A 146 -27.46 -0.73 -17.20
C ASP A 146 -26.23 0.16 -17.36
N VAL A 147 -25.47 0.40 -16.29
CA VAL A 147 -24.22 1.18 -16.30
C VAL A 147 -23.20 0.48 -17.19
N LYS A 148 -22.66 1.22 -18.16
CA LYS A 148 -21.67 0.75 -19.13
C LYS A 148 -20.30 1.41 -18.98
N SER A 149 -20.24 2.58 -18.34
CA SER A 149 -19.00 3.36 -18.21
C SER A 149 -19.06 4.32 -17.02
N ILE A 150 -17.91 4.89 -16.65
CA ILE A 150 -17.81 5.92 -15.60
C ILE A 150 -18.64 7.17 -15.96
N LYS A 151 -18.85 7.45 -17.24
CA LYS A 151 -19.63 8.59 -17.70
C LYS A 151 -21.11 8.48 -17.32
N ASP A 152 -21.65 7.26 -17.29
CA ASP A 152 -23.05 7.01 -16.91
C ASP A 152 -23.31 7.32 -15.44
N LEU A 153 -22.26 7.33 -14.62
CA LEU A 153 -22.32 7.64 -13.20
C LEU A 153 -22.01 9.11 -12.88
N ASN A 154 -21.78 9.97 -13.90
CA ASN A 154 -21.48 11.38 -13.66
C ASN A 154 -22.74 12.23 -13.49
N HIS A 155 -23.60 11.87 -12.55
CA HIS A 155 -24.82 12.62 -12.21
C HIS A 155 -25.04 12.69 -10.69
N LYS A 156 -25.84 13.67 -10.26
CA LYS A 156 -26.23 13.81 -8.85
C LYS A 156 -27.07 12.58 -8.42
N GLY A 157 -26.72 11.98 -7.31
CA GLY A 157 -27.39 10.80 -6.78
C GLY A 157 -26.62 9.49 -7.07
N ALA A 158 -25.77 9.44 -8.10
CA ALA A 158 -24.90 8.27 -8.31
C ALA A 158 -23.96 8.07 -7.13
N ARG A 159 -23.81 6.81 -6.69
CA ARG A 159 -22.97 6.39 -5.58
C ARG A 159 -21.91 5.40 -6.10
N ILE A 160 -20.64 5.79 -6.03
CA ILE A 160 -19.53 4.95 -6.44
C ILE A 160 -18.77 4.51 -5.21
N LEU A 161 -18.68 3.21 -5.00
CA LEU A 161 -17.93 2.59 -3.92
C LEU A 161 -16.44 2.57 -4.28
N GLY A 162 -15.58 2.81 -3.31
CA GLY A 162 -14.13 2.71 -3.42
C GLY A 162 -13.51 2.33 -2.08
N VAL A 163 -12.20 2.09 -2.06
CA VAL A 163 -11.49 1.68 -0.85
C VAL A 163 -10.57 2.78 -0.36
N GLN A 164 -10.60 3.05 0.95
CA GLN A 164 -9.75 4.03 1.62
C GLN A 164 -8.27 3.77 1.34
N GLY A 165 -7.50 4.83 1.01
CA GLY A 165 -6.09 4.73 0.65
C GLY A 165 -5.81 4.23 -0.78
N SER A 166 -6.88 3.93 -1.57
CA SER A 166 -6.79 3.73 -3.01
C SER A 166 -6.86 5.07 -3.74
N ASN A 167 -6.01 5.25 -4.76
CA ASN A 167 -6.08 6.41 -5.67
C ASN A 167 -7.33 6.39 -6.56
N SER A 168 -8.03 5.26 -6.63
CA SER A 168 -9.29 5.14 -7.37
C SER A 168 -10.36 6.13 -6.90
N ILE A 169 -10.37 6.48 -5.60
CA ILE A 169 -11.27 7.51 -5.05
C ILE A 169 -11.01 8.88 -5.68
N GLU A 170 -9.74 9.27 -5.78
CA GLU A 170 -9.35 10.56 -6.37
C GLU A 170 -9.62 10.58 -7.88
N ASN A 171 -9.46 9.45 -8.56
CA ASN A 171 -9.78 9.35 -9.98
C ASN A 171 -11.29 9.52 -10.24
N VAL A 172 -12.17 8.99 -9.38
CA VAL A 172 -13.62 9.24 -9.51
C VAL A 172 -13.93 10.72 -9.51
N LYS A 173 -13.27 11.52 -8.66
CA LYS A 173 -13.49 12.97 -8.62
C LYS A 173 -13.15 13.67 -9.94
N LYS A 174 -12.23 13.09 -10.73
CA LYS A 174 -11.85 13.61 -12.05
C LYS A 174 -12.83 13.17 -13.14
N PHE A 175 -13.26 11.91 -13.13
CA PHE A 175 -14.03 11.30 -14.22
C PHE A 175 -15.55 11.37 -14.00
N ALA A 176 -16.00 11.40 -12.75
CA ALA A 176 -17.40 11.50 -12.36
C ALA A 176 -17.61 12.48 -11.19
N PRO A 177 -17.27 13.78 -11.34
CA PRO A 177 -17.27 14.75 -10.24
C PRO A 177 -18.64 15.00 -9.61
N LYS A 178 -19.75 14.63 -10.28
CA LYS A 178 -21.11 14.77 -9.75
C LYS A 178 -21.55 13.58 -8.89
N ALA A 179 -20.83 12.45 -8.96
CA ALA A 179 -21.13 11.26 -8.17
C ALA A 179 -20.68 11.43 -6.72
N LYS A 180 -21.37 10.75 -5.82
CA LYS A 180 -20.95 10.61 -4.42
C LYS A 180 -20.02 9.39 -4.30
N VAL A 181 -18.82 9.62 -3.79
CA VAL A 181 -17.90 8.52 -3.45
C VAL A 181 -18.19 8.03 -2.04
N VAL A 182 -18.31 6.70 -1.88
CA VAL A 182 -18.43 6.03 -0.59
C VAL A 182 -17.16 5.21 -0.37
N ALA A 183 -16.33 5.66 0.55
CA ALA A 183 -15.06 5.02 0.86
C ALA A 183 -15.23 3.95 1.94
N LEU A 184 -14.81 2.72 1.64
CA LEU A 184 -14.91 1.54 2.50
C LEU A 184 -13.52 1.09 2.95
N PRO A 185 -13.40 0.33 4.05
CA PRO A 185 -12.08 0.01 4.61
C PRO A 185 -11.26 -0.97 3.75
N ASP A 186 -11.91 -1.91 3.09
CA ASP A 186 -11.29 -2.98 2.32
C ASP A 186 -12.17 -3.43 1.14
N TYR A 187 -11.63 -4.29 0.29
CA TYR A 187 -12.31 -4.74 -0.93
C TYR A 187 -13.41 -5.77 -0.67
N ALA A 188 -13.30 -6.59 0.36
CA ALA A 188 -14.35 -7.54 0.73
C ALA A 188 -15.61 -6.80 1.19
N THR A 189 -15.44 -5.79 2.05
CA THR A 189 -16.53 -4.89 2.48
C THR A 189 -17.13 -4.13 1.30
N ALA A 190 -16.29 -3.67 0.37
CA ALA A 190 -16.74 -2.91 -0.81
C ALA A 190 -17.60 -3.78 -1.76
N LEU A 191 -17.22 -5.04 -1.98
CA LEU A 191 -18.01 -5.99 -2.77
C LEU A 191 -19.36 -6.27 -2.10
N THR A 192 -19.35 -6.57 -0.80
CA THR A 192 -20.60 -6.79 -0.02
C THR A 192 -21.52 -5.57 -0.07
N ALA A 193 -20.98 -4.36 -0.01
CA ALA A 193 -21.75 -3.13 -0.10
C ALA A 193 -22.38 -2.96 -1.51
N LEU A 194 -21.66 -3.32 -2.57
CA LEU A 194 -22.21 -3.34 -3.94
C LEU A 194 -23.38 -4.30 -4.05
N GLU A 195 -23.20 -5.54 -3.59
CA GLU A 195 -24.24 -6.59 -3.62
C GLU A 195 -25.48 -6.22 -2.80
N SER A 196 -25.28 -5.47 -1.72
CA SER A 196 -26.37 -4.97 -0.86
C SER A 196 -27.01 -3.67 -1.39
N GLY A 197 -26.65 -3.21 -2.59
CA GLY A 197 -27.23 -2.00 -3.20
C GLY A 197 -26.85 -0.68 -2.53
N GLN A 198 -25.75 -0.64 -1.77
CA GLN A 198 -25.28 0.58 -1.13
C GLN A 198 -24.56 1.53 -2.12
N GLY A 199 -24.22 1.05 -3.32
CA GLY A 199 -23.66 1.82 -4.42
C GLY A 199 -24.10 1.29 -5.77
N ASP A 200 -24.00 2.15 -6.79
CA ASP A 200 -24.36 1.81 -8.17
C ASP A 200 -23.20 1.08 -8.89
N ALA A 201 -21.98 1.34 -8.45
CA ALA A 201 -20.76 0.67 -8.91
C ALA A 201 -19.69 0.63 -7.81
N LEU A 202 -18.79 -0.35 -7.91
CA LEU A 202 -17.51 -0.40 -7.21
C LEU A 202 -16.41 -0.07 -8.23
N THR A 203 -15.47 0.79 -7.85
CA THR A 203 -14.33 1.14 -8.69
C THR A 203 -13.01 0.84 -8.01
N THR A 204 -12.15 0.19 -8.76
CA THR A 204 -10.73 -0.03 -8.46
C THR A 204 -10.05 -0.57 -9.72
N ASP A 205 -8.85 -1.10 -9.60
CA ASP A 205 -8.09 -1.63 -10.71
C ASP A 205 -8.69 -2.93 -11.24
N ASN A 206 -8.62 -3.12 -12.54
CA ASN A 206 -9.21 -4.24 -13.26
C ASN A 206 -8.74 -5.60 -12.73
N SER A 207 -7.47 -5.73 -12.34
CA SER A 207 -6.92 -6.96 -11.75
C SER A 207 -7.68 -7.40 -10.48
N ILE A 208 -8.06 -6.43 -9.64
CA ILE A 208 -8.83 -6.66 -8.42
C ILE A 208 -10.29 -6.99 -8.77
N LEU A 209 -10.90 -6.22 -9.69
CA LEU A 209 -12.29 -6.44 -10.11
C LEU A 209 -12.48 -7.80 -10.78
N TYR A 210 -11.60 -8.21 -11.69
CA TYR A 210 -11.66 -9.54 -12.30
C TYR A 210 -11.46 -10.64 -11.26
N GLY A 211 -10.55 -10.44 -10.29
CA GLY A 211 -10.40 -11.35 -9.17
C GLY A 211 -11.70 -11.56 -8.37
N MET A 212 -12.44 -10.47 -8.10
CA MET A 212 -13.74 -10.54 -7.44
C MET A 212 -14.79 -11.24 -8.31
N ALA A 213 -14.76 -11.04 -9.64
CA ALA A 213 -15.74 -11.59 -10.57
C ALA A 213 -15.55 -13.09 -10.85
N VAL A 214 -14.35 -13.66 -10.63
CA VAL A 214 -14.06 -15.07 -10.92
C VAL A 214 -15.05 -16.03 -10.27
N ASP A 215 -15.41 -15.80 -9.00
CA ASP A 215 -16.31 -16.65 -8.23
C ASP A 215 -17.69 -16.00 -8.01
N ASN A 216 -17.91 -14.80 -8.56
CA ASN A 216 -19.12 -14.04 -8.31
C ASN A 216 -19.86 -13.72 -9.62
N HIS A 217 -20.83 -14.54 -9.94
CA HIS A 217 -21.63 -14.41 -11.16
C HIS A 217 -22.70 -13.32 -11.10
N ASN A 218 -22.90 -12.66 -9.96
CA ASN A 218 -23.87 -11.58 -9.78
C ASN A 218 -23.33 -10.21 -10.21
N VAL A 219 -22.04 -10.10 -10.45
CA VAL A 219 -21.36 -8.87 -10.85
C VAL A 219 -20.75 -8.99 -12.25
N LYS A 220 -20.40 -7.87 -12.84
CA LYS A 220 -19.66 -7.75 -14.10
C LYS A 220 -18.74 -6.55 -14.09
N VAL A 221 -17.59 -6.67 -14.74
CA VAL A 221 -16.68 -5.55 -15.01
C VAL A 221 -17.10 -4.87 -16.29
N VAL A 222 -17.19 -3.55 -16.30
CA VAL A 222 -17.69 -2.75 -17.42
C VAL A 222 -16.82 -1.53 -17.70
N GLY A 223 -16.95 -0.97 -18.91
CA GLY A 223 -16.42 0.33 -19.32
C GLY A 223 -14.94 0.32 -19.73
N GLY A 224 -14.28 -0.82 -19.69
CA GLY A 224 -12.84 -0.88 -19.93
C GLY A 224 -12.03 -0.10 -18.89
N ASN A 225 -10.74 -0.01 -19.10
CA ASN A 225 -9.86 0.80 -18.24
C ASN A 225 -9.96 2.28 -18.63
N PHE A 226 -10.22 3.15 -17.67
CA PHE A 226 -10.26 4.60 -17.90
C PHE A 226 -9.04 5.34 -17.31
N THR A 227 -8.10 4.61 -16.70
CA THR A 227 -6.77 5.08 -16.30
C THR A 227 -5.72 4.01 -16.59
N THR A 228 -4.44 4.38 -16.46
CA THR A 228 -3.30 3.46 -16.41
C THR A 228 -2.75 3.45 -14.98
N GLU A 229 -2.63 2.25 -14.41
CA GLU A 229 -2.27 2.06 -13.00
C GLU A 229 -1.08 1.08 -12.89
N PRO A 230 0.17 1.55 -13.16
CA PRO A 230 1.35 0.69 -13.05
C PRO A 230 1.62 0.38 -11.57
N TYR A 231 1.77 -0.90 -11.22
CA TYR A 231 2.12 -1.32 -9.87
C TYR A 231 3.62 -1.39 -9.66
N GLY A 232 4.09 -0.88 -8.54
CA GLY A 232 5.46 -1.01 -8.08
C GLY A 232 5.55 -1.55 -6.66
N VAL A 233 6.68 -2.14 -6.35
CA VAL A 233 7.05 -2.47 -4.97
C VAL A 233 7.48 -1.20 -4.28
N ALA A 234 6.81 -0.82 -3.17
CA ALA A 234 7.19 0.36 -2.41
C ALA A 234 8.14 0.02 -1.26
N VAL A 235 9.14 0.87 -1.05
CA VAL A 235 10.18 0.78 -0.01
C VAL A 235 10.35 2.13 0.67
N ASP A 236 10.96 2.16 1.84
CA ASP A 236 11.35 3.40 2.47
C ASP A 236 12.41 4.12 1.62
N LYS A 237 12.28 5.43 1.48
CA LYS A 237 13.23 6.28 0.74
C LYS A 237 14.65 6.25 1.30
N ALA A 238 14.79 5.93 2.58
CA ALA A 238 16.11 5.78 3.20
C ALA A 238 16.84 4.51 2.73
N ASP A 239 16.19 3.63 1.94
CA ASP A 239 16.75 2.33 1.56
C ASP A 239 16.91 2.10 0.03
N PRO A 240 17.66 2.96 -0.68
CA PRO A 240 17.86 2.83 -2.13
C PRO A 240 18.58 1.52 -2.54
N LYS A 241 19.34 0.87 -1.64
CA LYS A 241 19.92 -0.45 -1.93
C LYS A 241 18.85 -1.51 -2.05
N LEU A 242 17.82 -1.44 -1.21
CA LEU A 242 16.70 -2.40 -1.26
C LEU A 242 15.91 -2.20 -2.56
N THR A 243 15.62 -0.96 -2.96
CA THR A 243 14.98 -0.65 -4.24
C THR A 243 15.76 -1.25 -5.42
N LYS A 244 17.09 -1.04 -5.46
CA LYS A 244 17.95 -1.60 -6.51
C LYS A 244 17.97 -3.13 -6.50
N ALA A 245 18.00 -3.76 -5.33
CA ALA A 245 17.99 -5.21 -5.21
C ALA A 245 16.65 -5.81 -5.68
N ILE A 246 15.54 -5.16 -5.39
CA ILE A 246 14.20 -5.55 -5.87
C ILE A 246 14.12 -5.42 -7.39
N ASN A 247 14.56 -4.30 -7.98
CA ASN A 247 14.58 -4.12 -9.44
C ASN A 247 15.40 -5.20 -10.12
N LYS A 248 16.63 -5.44 -9.64
CA LYS A 248 17.48 -6.51 -10.15
C LYS A 248 16.78 -7.87 -10.08
N ALA A 249 16.11 -8.18 -8.97
CA ALA A 249 15.39 -9.44 -8.84
C ALA A 249 14.23 -9.58 -9.84
N ILE A 250 13.48 -8.49 -10.09
CA ILE A 250 12.40 -8.45 -11.09
C ILE A 250 12.98 -8.65 -12.51
N ASP A 251 14.07 -7.96 -12.84
CA ASP A 251 14.74 -8.09 -14.15
C ASP A 251 15.25 -9.51 -14.39
N GLU A 252 15.86 -10.13 -13.37
CA GLU A 252 16.29 -11.54 -13.44
C GLU A 252 15.11 -12.49 -13.64
N MET A 253 13.95 -12.22 -12.99
CA MET A 253 12.73 -13.02 -13.16
C MET A 253 12.15 -12.89 -14.57
N LYS A 254 12.21 -11.69 -15.16
CA LYS A 254 11.80 -11.46 -16.56
C LYS A 254 12.77 -12.18 -17.51
N ALA A 255 14.07 -12.06 -17.28
CA ALA A 255 15.10 -12.66 -18.14
C ALA A 255 15.08 -14.20 -18.15
N ASP A 256 14.82 -14.85 -17.01
CA ASP A 256 14.77 -16.32 -16.90
C ASP A 256 13.39 -16.92 -17.15
N GLY A 257 12.39 -16.10 -17.45
CA GLY A 257 11.00 -16.49 -17.74
C GLY A 257 10.21 -16.95 -16.53
N SER A 258 10.74 -16.84 -15.31
CA SER A 258 9.99 -17.19 -14.09
C SER A 258 8.88 -16.20 -13.78
N TYR A 259 9.05 -14.93 -14.18
CA TYR A 259 8.02 -13.92 -14.11
C TYR A 259 6.79 -14.29 -14.97
N ASP A 260 6.99 -14.68 -16.23
CA ASP A 260 5.93 -15.11 -17.14
C ASP A 260 5.21 -16.36 -16.62
N LYS A 261 5.95 -17.30 -16.00
CA LYS A 261 5.34 -18.48 -15.37
C LYS A 261 4.38 -18.09 -14.25
N LEU A 262 4.75 -17.09 -13.42
CA LEU A 262 3.86 -16.60 -12.37
C LEU A 262 2.65 -15.86 -12.95
N ALA A 263 2.84 -15.02 -13.96
CA ALA A 263 1.75 -14.31 -14.62
C ALA A 263 0.75 -15.30 -15.26
N LYS A 264 1.24 -16.29 -15.99
CA LYS A 264 0.40 -17.36 -16.56
C LYS A 264 -0.34 -18.14 -15.46
N LYS A 265 0.33 -18.51 -14.39
CA LYS A 265 -0.27 -19.25 -13.26
C LYS A 265 -1.50 -18.55 -12.73
N TRP A 266 -1.47 -17.21 -12.62
CA TRP A 266 -2.52 -16.45 -11.95
C TRP A 266 -3.56 -15.85 -12.90
N PHE A 267 -3.21 -15.58 -14.16
CA PHE A 267 -4.05 -14.77 -15.03
C PHE A 267 -4.44 -15.44 -16.35
N ASN A 268 -3.85 -16.60 -16.71
CA ASN A 268 -4.11 -17.23 -18.02
C ASN A 268 -5.60 -17.57 -18.25
N ASP A 269 -6.29 -18.04 -17.21
CA ASP A 269 -7.66 -18.52 -17.33
C ASP A 269 -8.69 -17.55 -16.74
N VAL A 270 -8.31 -16.25 -16.59
CA VAL A 270 -9.19 -15.23 -16.03
C VAL A 270 -9.93 -14.51 -17.16
N PRO A 271 -11.27 -14.67 -17.26
CA PRO A 271 -12.05 -14.02 -18.31
C PRO A 271 -11.90 -12.50 -18.26
N GLY A 272 -11.55 -11.89 -19.39
CA GLY A 272 -11.37 -10.44 -19.52
C GLY A 272 -9.96 -9.94 -19.16
N MET A 273 -9.05 -10.82 -18.77
CA MET A 273 -7.63 -10.48 -18.57
C MET A 273 -6.76 -11.14 -19.63
N ASN A 274 -5.80 -10.37 -20.15
CA ASN A 274 -4.70 -10.89 -20.95
C ASN A 274 -3.41 -10.76 -20.13
N TRP A 275 -2.85 -11.89 -19.70
CA TRP A 275 -1.66 -11.87 -18.83
C TRP A 275 -0.46 -11.18 -19.49
N LYS A 276 -0.33 -11.18 -20.83
CA LYS A 276 0.75 -10.47 -21.53
C LYS A 276 0.61 -8.96 -21.43
N GLU A 277 -0.60 -8.44 -21.65
CA GLU A 277 -0.86 -6.99 -21.58
C GLU A 277 -0.62 -6.39 -20.19
N VAL A 278 -0.83 -7.18 -19.13
CA VAL A 278 -0.63 -6.70 -17.76
C VAL A 278 0.82 -6.85 -17.29
N THR A 279 1.67 -7.52 -18.05
CA THR A 279 3.08 -7.80 -17.70
C THR A 279 4.09 -7.12 -18.62
N GLU A 280 3.67 -6.62 -19.77
CA GLU A 280 4.47 -5.78 -20.67
C GLU A 280 4.50 -4.33 -20.18
#